data_b79dbcf8a25e9dffb59fa2431472ba3a
#
_entry.id   b79dbcf8a25e9dffb59fa2431472ba3a
#
_cell.length_a   1.000
_cell.length_b   1.000
_cell.length_c   1.000
_cell.angle_alpha   90.00
_cell.angle_beta   90.00
_cell.angle_gamma   90.00
#
_symmetry.space_group_name_H-M   'P 1'
#
loop_
_entity.id
_entity.type
_entity.pdbx_description
1 polymer ?
#
loop_
_entity_poly.entity_id
_entity_poly.type
_entity_poly.pdbx_seq_one_letter_code
_entity_poly.pdbx_strand_id
1 'polypeptide(L)'
;MIYLLDTDHISLIQRESGEAYRTLVTHIGQHAPTGIAFSIVSMHEQVLGCHTFINRARRARDVIEGYDMLAQVLRDFSAVPVLPFDASAAIVFDRLVNQRVRIGRMDLRIASIALS
;
A
#
# COMPACT_ATOMS: atom_id res chain seq x y z
N MET A 1 15.49 -8.93 7.74
CA MET A 1 14.17 -8.41 8.16
C MET A 1 13.52 -7.65 7.01
N ILE A 2 12.27 -7.96 6.73
CA ILE A 2 11.51 -7.30 5.67
C ILE A 2 10.59 -6.26 6.31
N TYR A 3 10.64 -5.03 5.78
CA TYR A 3 9.75 -3.96 6.21
C TYR A 3 8.58 -3.88 5.22
N LEU A 4 7.38 -4.08 5.74
CA LEU A 4 6.16 -3.93 4.96
C LEU A 4 5.66 -2.49 5.13
N LEU A 5 5.59 -1.76 4.02
CA LEU A 5 5.08 -0.39 4.04
C LEU A 5 3.56 -0.40 3.94
N ASP A 6 2.91 0.39 4.79
CA ASP A 6 1.47 0.61 4.66
C ASP A 6 1.17 1.61 3.54
N THR A 7 -0.11 1.79 3.26
CA THR A 7 -0.56 2.64 2.16
C THR A 7 -0.12 4.10 2.35
N ASP A 8 -0.14 4.61 3.58
CA ASP A 8 0.27 5.98 3.87
C ASP A 8 1.75 6.21 3.59
N HIS A 9 2.61 5.28 3.97
CA HIS A 9 4.05 5.37 3.70
C HIS A 9 4.34 5.25 2.21
N ILE A 10 3.63 4.36 1.51
CA ILE A 10 3.74 4.24 0.05
C ILE A 10 3.35 5.55 -0.63
N SER A 11 2.27 6.18 -0.18
CA SER A 11 1.81 7.46 -0.70
C SER A 11 2.84 8.57 -0.49
N LEU A 12 3.53 8.58 0.65
CA LEU A 12 4.63 9.53 0.91
C LEU A 12 5.77 9.35 -0.09
N ILE A 13 6.17 8.12 -0.36
CA ILE A 13 7.21 7.82 -1.35
C ILE A 13 6.78 8.29 -2.74
N GLN A 14 5.53 8.07 -3.10
CA GLN A 14 4.99 8.47 -4.40
C GLN A 14 4.98 9.98 -4.59
N ARG A 15 4.81 10.75 -3.54
CA ARG A 15 4.85 12.23 -3.60
C ARG A 15 6.23 12.78 -3.90
N GLU A 16 7.28 12.08 -3.50
CA GLU A 16 8.68 12.45 -3.70
C GLU A 16 9.03 13.85 -3.22
N SER A 17 8.34 14.34 -2.18
CA SER A 17 8.57 15.69 -1.65
C SER A 17 8.15 15.80 -0.19
N GLY A 18 8.69 16.82 0.50
CA GLY A 18 8.34 17.15 1.87
C GLY A 18 9.27 16.53 2.91
N GLU A 19 9.14 17.03 4.13
CA GLU A 19 9.98 16.59 5.25
C GLU A 19 9.69 15.15 5.64
N ALA A 20 8.41 14.75 5.64
CA ALA A 20 8.01 13.39 5.96
C ALA A 20 8.59 12.39 4.95
N TYR A 21 8.61 12.76 3.67
CA TYR A 21 9.24 11.95 2.63
C TYR A 21 10.74 11.78 2.90
N ARG A 22 11.43 12.87 3.18
CA ARG A 22 12.88 12.83 3.44
C ARG A 22 13.21 11.98 4.66
N THR A 23 12.44 12.12 5.73
CA THR A 23 12.62 11.32 6.95
C THR A 23 12.42 9.84 6.65
N LEU A 24 11.37 9.49 5.90
CA LEU A 24 11.07 8.11 5.55
C LEU A 24 12.18 7.50 4.67
N VAL A 25 12.63 8.21 3.64
CA VAL A 25 13.68 7.75 2.74
C VAL A 25 14.99 7.54 3.50
N THR A 26 15.33 8.45 4.41
CA THR A 26 16.52 8.31 5.24
C THR A 26 16.43 7.06 6.13
N HIS A 27 15.28 6.87 6.76
CA HIS A 27 15.05 5.70 7.61
C HIS A 27 15.13 4.40 6.83
N ILE A 28 14.51 4.35 5.65
CA ILE A 28 14.58 3.20 4.74
C ILE A 28 16.02 2.93 4.35
N GLY A 29 16.78 3.96 3.99
CA GLY A 29 18.19 3.83 3.61
C GLY A 29 19.06 3.26 4.71
N GLN A 30 18.72 3.48 5.99
CA GLN A 30 19.43 2.92 7.13
C GLN A 30 19.12 1.43 7.35
N HIS A 31 17.96 0.96 6.93
CA HIS A 31 17.45 -0.39 7.23
C HIS A 31 17.31 -1.29 6.00
N ALA A 32 17.41 -0.73 4.81
CA ALA A 32 17.38 -1.49 3.56
C ALA A 32 18.80 -1.59 2.99
N PRO A 33 19.18 -2.53 2.12
CA PRO A 33 18.75 -2.45 0.72
C PRO A 33 17.76 -3.50 0.27
N THR A 34 17.46 -4.50 1.04
CA THR A 34 16.70 -5.63 0.51
C THR A 34 15.40 -5.91 1.28
N GLY A 35 15.06 -5.02 2.21
CA GLY A 35 14.06 -5.34 3.20
C GLY A 35 12.72 -4.64 3.03
N ILE A 36 12.38 -4.10 1.86
CA ILE A 36 11.12 -3.37 1.67
C ILE A 36 10.18 -4.18 0.77
N ALA A 37 8.94 -4.29 1.21
CA ALA A 37 7.88 -4.92 0.42
C ALA A 37 6.59 -4.10 0.56
N PHE A 38 5.72 -4.21 -0.44
CA PHE A 38 4.36 -3.71 -0.39
C PHE A 38 3.40 -4.88 -0.17
N SER A 39 2.19 -4.60 0.28
CA SER A 39 1.16 -5.63 0.39
C SER A 39 0.20 -5.56 -0.79
N ILE A 40 -0.38 -6.71 -1.14
CA ILE A 40 -1.45 -6.76 -2.15
C ILE A 40 -2.68 -5.96 -1.69
N VAL A 41 -2.87 -5.82 -0.38
CA VAL A 41 -3.96 -5.03 0.20
C VAL A 41 -3.75 -3.54 -0.09
N SER A 42 -2.52 -3.05 0.04
CA SER A 42 -2.20 -1.65 -0.30
C SER A 42 -2.43 -1.38 -1.79
N MET A 43 -2.06 -2.32 -2.66
CA MET A 43 -2.35 -2.22 -4.09
C MET A 43 -3.86 -2.12 -4.33
N HIS A 44 -4.64 -2.96 -3.66
CA HIS A 44 -6.09 -2.95 -3.76
C HIS A 44 -6.67 -1.59 -3.35
N GLU A 45 -6.20 -1.02 -2.24
CA GLU A 45 -6.63 0.30 -1.80
C GLU A 45 -6.35 1.38 -2.84
N GLN A 46 -5.16 1.37 -3.43
CA GLN A 46 -4.79 2.37 -4.43
C GLN A 46 -5.57 2.19 -5.74
N VAL A 47 -5.83 0.96 -6.15
CA VAL A 47 -6.67 0.66 -7.31
C VAL A 47 -8.10 1.16 -7.07
N LEU A 48 -8.64 0.96 -5.87
CA LEU A 48 -9.96 1.49 -5.50
C LEU A 48 -10.01 3.02 -5.57
N GLY A 49 -8.95 3.69 -5.11
CA GLY A 49 -8.83 5.14 -5.22
C GLY A 49 -8.85 5.62 -6.67
N CYS A 50 -8.11 4.96 -7.54
CA CYS A 50 -8.11 5.24 -8.98
C CYS A 50 -9.49 5.00 -9.59
N HIS A 51 -10.13 3.91 -9.23
CA HIS A 51 -11.46 3.55 -9.72
C HIS A 51 -12.48 4.62 -9.33
N THR A 52 -12.47 5.06 -8.08
CA THR A 52 -13.35 6.12 -7.60
C THR A 52 -13.14 7.42 -8.37
N PHE A 53 -11.87 7.80 -8.60
CA PHE A 53 -11.54 8.99 -9.37
C PHE A 53 -12.06 8.90 -10.80
N ILE A 54 -11.83 7.76 -11.47
CA ILE A 54 -12.29 7.53 -12.84
C ILE A 54 -13.81 7.59 -12.92
N ASN A 55 -14.51 6.97 -11.97
CA ASN A 55 -15.96 6.95 -11.95
C ASN A 55 -16.59 8.33 -11.74
N ARG A 56 -15.90 9.22 -11.06
CA ARG A 56 -16.36 10.60 -10.83
C ARG A 56 -15.96 11.55 -11.94
N ALA A 57 -15.09 11.12 -12.84
CA ALA A 57 -14.60 11.97 -13.93
C ALA A 57 -15.73 12.29 -14.91
N ARG A 58 -15.87 13.58 -15.24
CA ARG A 58 -16.87 14.07 -16.20
C ARG A 58 -16.23 14.59 -17.48
N ARG A 59 -14.92 14.86 -17.45
CA ARG A 59 -14.17 15.41 -18.57
C ARG A 59 -13.16 14.39 -19.05
N ALA A 60 -12.88 14.40 -20.36
CA ALA A 60 -11.90 13.48 -20.94
C ALA A 60 -10.53 13.59 -20.25
N ARG A 61 -10.10 14.82 -19.90
CA ARG A 61 -8.81 15.04 -19.24
C ARG A 61 -8.75 14.37 -17.86
N ASP A 62 -9.88 14.31 -17.14
CA ASP A 62 -9.94 13.67 -15.82
C ASP A 62 -9.90 12.15 -15.95
N VAL A 63 -10.51 11.62 -17.01
CA VAL A 63 -10.42 10.19 -17.32
C VAL A 63 -8.98 9.81 -17.65
N ILE A 64 -8.29 10.62 -18.45
CA ILE A 64 -6.87 10.42 -18.78
C ILE A 64 -6.03 10.43 -17.50
N GLU A 65 -6.25 11.43 -16.63
CA GLU A 65 -5.55 11.53 -15.36
C GLU A 65 -5.78 10.29 -14.49
N GLY A 66 -7.02 9.81 -14.41
CA GLY A 66 -7.35 8.61 -13.64
C GLY A 66 -6.64 7.37 -14.14
N TYR A 67 -6.57 7.17 -15.44
CA TYR A 67 -5.83 6.03 -16.00
C TYR A 67 -4.32 6.21 -15.89
N ASP A 68 -3.80 7.44 -15.91
CA ASP A 68 -2.39 7.71 -15.62
C ASP A 68 -2.06 7.35 -14.18
N MET A 69 -2.95 7.67 -13.23
CA MET A 69 -2.81 7.25 -11.83
C MET A 69 -2.75 5.73 -11.70
N LEU A 70 -3.64 5.02 -12.41
CA LEU A 70 -3.67 3.57 -12.40
C LEU A 70 -2.39 2.97 -12.99
N ALA A 71 -1.89 3.54 -14.09
CA ALA A 71 -0.63 3.13 -14.69
C ALA A 71 0.55 3.34 -13.73
N GLN A 72 0.52 4.43 -12.94
CA GLN A 72 1.56 4.69 -11.94
C GLN A 72 1.52 3.67 -10.81
N VAL A 73 0.32 3.29 -10.36
CA VAL A 73 0.17 2.22 -9.35
C VAL A 73 0.80 0.92 -9.86
N LEU A 74 0.54 0.57 -11.11
CA LEU A 74 1.12 -0.63 -11.71
C LEU A 74 2.65 -0.57 -11.70
N ARG A 75 3.24 0.57 -12.08
CA ARG A 75 4.69 0.74 -12.09
C ARG A 75 5.27 0.63 -10.69
N ASP A 76 4.66 1.30 -9.71
CA ASP A 76 5.16 1.33 -8.34
C ASP A 76 5.14 -0.05 -7.70
N PHE A 77 4.07 -0.80 -7.90
CA PHE A 77 3.93 -2.15 -7.34
C PHE A 77 4.68 -3.22 -8.13
N SER A 78 5.17 -2.88 -9.31
CA SER A 78 6.06 -3.76 -10.08
C SER A 78 7.53 -3.61 -9.68
N ALA A 79 7.88 -2.52 -9.00
CA ALA A 79 9.27 -2.19 -8.66
C ALA A 79 9.76 -2.87 -7.38
N VAL A 80 8.87 -3.38 -6.54
CA VAL A 80 9.20 -4.01 -5.26
C VAL A 80 8.39 -5.30 -5.09
N PRO A 81 8.82 -6.21 -4.19
CA PRO A 81 8.02 -7.39 -3.88
C PRO A 81 6.66 -7.00 -3.31
N VAL A 82 5.62 -7.69 -3.74
CA VAL A 82 4.25 -7.51 -3.24
C VAL A 82 3.85 -8.79 -2.50
N LEU A 83 3.60 -8.67 -1.20
CA LEU A 83 3.24 -9.81 -0.37
C LEU A 83 1.74 -10.11 -0.49
N PRO A 84 1.37 -11.38 -0.65
CA PRO A 84 -0.01 -11.78 -0.81
C PRO A 84 -0.77 -11.79 0.52
N PHE A 85 -2.08 -11.71 0.45
CA PHE A 85 -2.97 -12.07 1.56
C PHE A 85 -3.37 -13.53 1.35
N ASP A 86 -2.57 -14.43 1.90
CA ASP A 86 -2.69 -15.87 1.71
C ASP A 86 -3.39 -16.55 2.91
N ALA A 87 -3.38 -17.88 2.92
CA ALA A 87 -4.00 -18.64 3.99
C ALA A 87 -3.38 -18.35 5.35
N SER A 88 -2.05 -18.15 5.41
CA SER A 88 -1.37 -17.80 6.66
C SER A 88 -1.82 -16.43 7.17
N ALA A 89 -1.95 -15.45 6.28
CA ALA A 89 -2.45 -14.12 6.63
C ALA A 89 -3.90 -14.18 7.09
N ALA A 90 -4.74 -14.99 6.45
CA ALA A 90 -6.13 -15.16 6.83
C ALA A 90 -6.28 -15.73 8.25
N ILE A 91 -5.42 -16.67 8.63
CA ILE A 91 -5.40 -17.23 9.99
C ILE A 91 -5.06 -16.15 11.01
N VAL A 92 -4.05 -15.33 10.72
CA VAL A 92 -3.67 -14.22 11.60
C VAL A 92 -4.80 -13.18 11.67
N PHE A 93 -5.42 -12.88 10.54
CA PHE A 93 -6.56 -11.95 10.48
C PHE A 93 -7.69 -12.41 11.41
N ASP A 94 -8.08 -13.68 11.34
CA ASP A 94 -9.13 -14.23 12.20
C ASP A 94 -8.75 -14.14 13.68
N ARG A 95 -7.49 -14.38 14.00
CA ARG A 95 -6.98 -14.25 15.37
C ARG A 95 -7.08 -12.81 15.87
N LEU A 96 -6.69 -11.84 15.05
CA LEU A 96 -6.75 -10.43 15.42
C LEU A 96 -8.21 -9.96 15.58
N VAL A 97 -9.10 -10.41 14.72
CA VAL A 97 -10.54 -10.12 14.86
C VAL A 97 -11.06 -10.67 16.19
N ASN A 98 -10.70 -11.90 16.54
CA ASN A 98 -11.14 -12.53 17.79
C ASN A 98 -10.56 -11.82 19.02
N GLN A 99 -9.38 -11.20 18.90
CA GLN A 99 -8.78 -10.40 19.95
C GLN A 99 -9.37 -8.99 20.04
N ARG A 100 -10.34 -8.66 19.18
CA ARG A 100 -11.02 -7.37 19.13
C ARG A 100 -10.06 -6.19 18.90
N VAL A 101 -9.07 -6.38 18.06
CA VAL A 101 -8.19 -5.30 17.65
C VAL A 101 -9.00 -4.27 16.87
N ARG A 102 -8.95 -2.99 17.31
CA ARG A 102 -9.81 -1.94 16.78
C ARG A 102 -9.06 -1.06 15.79
N ILE A 103 -8.83 -1.58 14.61
CA ILE A 103 -8.31 -0.80 13.48
C ILE A 103 -9.17 -1.09 12.26
N GLY A 104 -9.06 -0.27 11.24
CA GLY A 104 -9.81 -0.46 10.01
C GLY A 104 -9.54 -1.83 9.38
N ARG A 105 -10.51 -2.35 8.64
CA ARG A 105 -10.43 -3.69 8.06
C ARG A 105 -9.23 -3.84 7.11
N MET A 106 -8.95 -2.82 6.28
CA MET A 106 -7.80 -2.84 5.38
C MET A 106 -6.49 -2.85 6.16
N ASP A 107 -6.37 -2.00 7.19
CA ASP A 107 -5.18 -1.96 8.04
C ASP A 107 -4.99 -3.28 8.79
N LEU A 108 -6.07 -3.92 9.21
CA LEU A 108 -6.02 -5.22 9.85
C LEU A 108 -5.49 -6.29 8.90
N ARG A 109 -5.89 -6.25 7.63
CA ARG A 109 -5.38 -7.17 6.62
C ARG A 109 -3.90 -6.96 6.37
N ILE A 110 -3.44 -5.71 6.31
CA ILE A 110 -2.02 -5.40 6.14
C ILE A 110 -1.23 -5.91 7.35
N ALA A 111 -1.71 -5.66 8.56
CA ALA A 111 -1.07 -6.18 9.78
C ALA A 111 -1.01 -7.71 9.78
N SER A 112 -2.05 -8.37 9.29
CA SER A 112 -2.11 -9.83 9.20
C SER A 112 -1.04 -10.39 8.26
N ILE A 113 -0.77 -9.72 7.14
CA ILE A 113 0.32 -10.08 6.24
C ILE A 113 1.66 -9.91 6.95
N ALA A 114 1.86 -8.80 7.65
CA ALA A 114 3.11 -8.51 8.34
C ALA A 114 3.42 -9.52 9.45
N LEU A 115 2.40 -10.03 10.11
CA LEU A 115 2.54 -10.97 11.24
C LEU A 115 2.50 -12.44 10.81
N SER A 116 2.18 -12.71 9.58
CA SER A 116 2.07 -14.09 9.07
C SER A 116 3.41 -14.75 8.71
#